data_544b6ff685c910af7f27875a55c93dbd
#
_entry.id   544b6ff685c910af7f27875a55c93dbd
#
_cell.length_a   1.000
_cell.length_b   1.000
_cell.length_c   1.000
_cell.angle_alpha   90.00
_cell.angle_beta   90.00
_cell.angle_gamma   90.00
#
_symmetry.space_group_name_H-M   'P 1'
#
loop_
_entity.id
_entity.type
_entity.pdbx_description
1 polymer ?
#
loop_
_entity_poly.entity_id
_entity_poly.type
_entity_poly.pdbx_seq_one_letter_code
_entity_poly.pdbx_strand_id
1 'polypeptide(L)'
;MKISREDVRNVAIIAHVDHGKTTLVDELLKQSGTFRANQEVGERVMDSNDIEKERGITILSKNTAIHYEGVKINIVDTPGHADFGGEVERVLKMVDGVILVVDAFEGPMPQTKFVTKKALELNLPFIVCINKIDRPEARPEEVMDEVLELLLELDADDEQLDSPFVYASAKSGIAMLELSENGTDMKPLFETIIKHIPAPTGDPDADTQILISTIDYNEYVGRIGIGKVENGSIRVNQDALLVNHHDPSVNKKVKISKLYEFDGLNKVEVNDATVGSIVAISGIADIHIGDTICSPDHPEPIPFQKISEPTIAMQFLVNDSPLAGQEGKFVTSRHIRERLFRELNTDVSLRVEEMENTDSFKVSGRGELHLSVLIENMRREGYEFAVSKAEVLYHTDENGKKLEPMETAVIDVPEEFSGVVIEKLSQRKGELRNMSMSGTGSTRLEFSIPSRGLIGYRGDFMTDTKGTGIINTLFEGYGPYKGDIQYRKQGSLIAYESGETVTYGLFSAQERGTLFVGPGEKVYSGMVIGQNGKTDDIEVNVCKTKKLTNTRASGSDDALKLSPPRILSLEQALDFIDTDELLEITPKNIRIRKKILDPTARYRAKRNGKA
;
A
#
# COMPACT_ATOMS: atom_id res chain seq x y z
N MET A 1 -11.33 24.98 -31.87
CA MET A 1 -11.83 26.01 -30.91
C MET A 1 -12.03 25.36 -29.56
N LYS A 2 -11.48 25.92 -28.46
CA LYS A 2 -11.66 25.33 -27.13
C LYS A 2 -13.14 25.32 -26.75
N ILE A 3 -13.63 24.16 -26.31
CA ILE A 3 -14.97 23.97 -25.77
C ILE A 3 -14.89 23.58 -24.29
N SER A 4 -15.96 23.83 -23.55
CA SER A 4 -16.17 23.31 -22.19
C SER A 4 -17.19 22.17 -22.27
N ARG A 5 -16.88 21.01 -21.64
CA ARG A 5 -17.73 19.82 -21.60
C ARG A 5 -18.59 19.86 -20.34
N GLU A 6 -19.63 20.70 -20.38
CA GLU A 6 -20.54 20.87 -19.23
C GLU A 6 -21.26 19.57 -18.81
N ASP A 7 -21.31 18.59 -19.72
CA ASP A 7 -21.88 17.26 -19.52
C ASP A 7 -20.93 16.28 -18.79
N VAL A 8 -19.70 16.70 -18.42
CA VAL A 8 -18.70 15.85 -17.78
C VAL A 8 -18.08 16.54 -16.57
N ARG A 9 -17.79 15.77 -15.52
CA ARG A 9 -16.92 16.15 -14.38
C ARG A 9 -15.95 15.00 -14.08
N ASN A 10 -14.68 15.31 -13.88
CA ASN A 10 -13.66 14.34 -13.52
C ASN A 10 -13.16 14.66 -12.12
N VAL A 11 -13.40 13.79 -11.16
CA VAL A 11 -13.04 14.01 -9.75
C VAL A 11 -12.21 12.87 -9.20
N ALA A 12 -11.20 13.17 -8.39
CA ALA A 12 -10.51 12.21 -7.56
C ALA A 12 -11.08 12.24 -6.14
N ILE A 13 -11.24 11.09 -5.51
CA ILE A 13 -11.58 11.01 -4.09
C ILE A 13 -10.33 10.63 -3.33
N ILE A 14 -9.91 11.50 -2.41
CA ILE A 14 -8.76 11.31 -1.54
C ILE A 14 -9.19 11.28 -0.08
N ALA A 15 -8.60 10.38 0.69
CA ALA A 15 -8.88 10.24 2.10
C ALA A 15 -7.75 9.52 2.81
N HIS A 16 -7.66 9.69 4.11
CA HIS A 16 -6.90 8.77 4.95
C HIS A 16 -7.58 7.38 4.99
N VAL A 17 -6.81 6.36 5.35
CA VAL A 17 -7.33 5.01 5.60
C VAL A 17 -8.45 5.09 6.65
N ASP A 18 -9.51 4.35 6.43
CA ASP A 18 -10.70 4.31 7.31
C ASP A 18 -11.54 5.60 7.42
N HIS A 19 -11.24 6.70 6.73
CA HIS A 19 -12.12 7.89 6.70
C HIS A 19 -13.44 7.68 5.94
N GLY A 20 -13.64 6.49 5.34
CA GLY A 20 -14.89 6.09 4.70
C GLY A 20 -15.00 6.43 3.22
N LYS A 21 -13.86 6.59 2.54
CA LYS A 21 -13.77 6.84 1.09
C LYS A 21 -14.58 5.83 0.28
N THR A 22 -14.30 4.54 0.42
CA THR A 22 -14.98 3.46 -0.32
C THR A 22 -16.48 3.43 -0.04
N THR A 23 -16.89 3.62 1.22
CA THR A 23 -18.31 3.70 1.60
C THR A 23 -19.00 4.89 0.94
N LEU A 24 -18.32 6.04 0.83
CA LEU A 24 -18.84 7.23 0.17
C LEU A 24 -19.06 6.97 -1.34
N VAL A 25 -18.08 6.36 -2.01
CA VAL A 25 -18.20 6.02 -3.44
C VAL A 25 -19.31 5.00 -3.68
N ASP A 26 -19.41 3.98 -2.84
CA ASP A 26 -20.49 2.99 -2.90
C ASP A 26 -21.87 3.66 -2.80
N GLU A 27 -22.00 4.62 -1.89
CA GLU A 27 -23.26 5.32 -1.70
C GLU A 27 -23.61 6.27 -2.86
N LEU A 28 -22.62 6.95 -3.41
CA LEU A 28 -22.78 7.73 -4.63
C LEU A 28 -23.24 6.85 -5.81
N LEU A 29 -22.63 5.67 -5.97
CA LEU A 29 -23.03 4.69 -6.99
C LEU A 29 -24.48 4.21 -6.81
N LYS A 30 -24.90 3.93 -5.58
CA LYS A 30 -26.27 3.49 -5.28
C LYS A 30 -27.31 4.57 -5.59
N GLN A 31 -27.06 5.81 -5.12
CA GLN A 31 -28.03 6.90 -5.24
C GLN A 31 -28.06 7.56 -6.63
N SER A 32 -27.01 7.38 -7.44
CA SER A 32 -27.03 7.80 -8.86
C SER A 32 -27.93 6.94 -9.75
N GLY A 33 -28.48 5.84 -9.23
CA GLY A 33 -29.30 4.92 -10.01
C GLY A 33 -28.51 3.99 -10.95
N THR A 34 -27.20 3.91 -10.77
CA THR A 34 -26.31 3.05 -11.58
C THR A 34 -26.61 1.57 -11.37
N PHE A 35 -27.12 1.19 -10.20
CA PHE A 35 -27.57 -0.18 -9.91
C PHE A 35 -29.08 -0.35 -10.12
N ARG A 36 -29.49 -1.51 -10.64
CA ARG A 36 -30.92 -1.84 -10.76
C ARG A 36 -31.52 -2.03 -9.37
N ALA A 37 -32.76 -1.60 -9.17
CA ALA A 37 -33.50 -1.61 -7.90
C ALA A 37 -33.55 -2.99 -7.17
N ASN A 38 -33.31 -4.09 -7.87
CA ASN A 38 -33.33 -5.46 -7.34
C ASN A 38 -31.93 -6.11 -7.28
N GLN A 39 -30.86 -5.35 -7.49
CA GLN A 39 -29.49 -5.88 -7.43
C GLN A 39 -29.01 -5.75 -6.00
N GLU A 40 -28.82 -6.89 -5.32
CA GLU A 40 -28.09 -6.90 -4.04
C GLU A 40 -26.64 -6.51 -4.30
N VAL A 41 -26.29 -5.32 -3.87
CA VAL A 41 -24.93 -4.79 -3.97
C VAL A 41 -24.25 -5.05 -2.63
N GLY A 42 -23.21 -5.87 -2.63
CA GLY A 42 -22.39 -6.09 -1.43
C GLY A 42 -21.77 -4.79 -0.93
N GLU A 43 -21.36 -4.75 0.32
CA GLU A 43 -20.56 -3.64 0.85
C GLU A 43 -19.18 -3.60 0.18
N ARG A 44 -18.62 -2.39 -0.02
CA ARG A 44 -17.30 -2.15 -0.65
C ARG A 44 -17.21 -2.69 -2.08
N VAL A 45 -18.13 -2.28 -2.91
CA VAL A 45 -18.23 -2.72 -4.32
C VAL A 45 -16.97 -2.35 -5.12
N MET A 46 -16.34 -1.23 -4.78
CA MET A 46 -15.10 -0.78 -5.41
C MET A 46 -13.89 -1.64 -5.01
N ASP A 47 -13.88 -2.25 -3.82
CA ASP A 47 -12.78 -3.08 -3.37
C ASP A 47 -12.89 -4.47 -4.01
N SER A 48 -12.23 -4.68 -5.15
CA SER A 48 -12.28 -5.94 -5.90
C SER A 48 -11.36 -7.02 -5.34
N ASN A 49 -10.36 -6.64 -4.52
CA ASN A 49 -9.39 -7.54 -3.91
C ASN A 49 -9.80 -7.86 -2.46
N ASP A 50 -9.78 -9.15 -2.10
CA ASP A 50 -10.09 -9.60 -0.74
C ASP A 50 -9.17 -8.95 0.31
N ILE A 51 -7.92 -8.66 -0.04
CA ILE A 51 -6.97 -7.97 0.84
C ILE A 51 -7.39 -6.52 1.08
N GLU A 52 -7.88 -5.81 0.05
CA GLU A 52 -8.42 -4.45 0.22
C GLU A 52 -9.60 -4.45 1.19
N LYS A 53 -10.53 -5.43 1.05
CA LYS A 53 -11.69 -5.58 1.94
C LYS A 53 -11.31 -5.89 3.38
N GLU A 54 -10.36 -6.81 3.57
CA GLU A 54 -9.91 -7.22 4.90
C GLU A 54 -9.12 -6.13 5.63
N ARG A 55 -8.27 -5.41 4.90
CA ARG A 55 -7.40 -4.36 5.47
C ARG A 55 -8.05 -2.97 5.50
N GLY A 56 -9.18 -2.79 4.82
CA GLY A 56 -9.85 -1.50 4.71
C GLY A 56 -9.11 -0.46 3.87
N ILE A 57 -8.13 -0.86 3.06
CA ILE A 57 -7.28 0.04 2.27
C ILE A 57 -7.54 -0.13 0.78
N THR A 58 -7.50 0.95 0.01
CA THR A 58 -7.42 0.90 -1.45
C THR A 58 -5.95 0.73 -1.85
N ILE A 59 -5.64 -0.29 -2.62
CA ILE A 59 -4.29 -0.62 -3.09
C ILE A 59 -4.08 -0.08 -4.50
N LEU A 60 -5.06 -0.31 -5.39
CA LEU A 60 -5.03 0.13 -6.77
C LEU A 60 -6.09 1.19 -7.04
N SER A 61 -5.73 2.23 -7.79
CA SER A 61 -6.69 3.23 -8.26
C SER A 61 -7.73 2.59 -9.18
N LYS A 62 -8.98 2.98 -9.01
CA LYS A 62 -10.11 2.49 -9.79
C LYS A 62 -10.89 3.63 -10.38
N ASN A 63 -11.38 3.41 -11.60
CA ASN A 63 -12.21 4.38 -12.30
C ASN A 63 -13.65 3.88 -12.31
N THR A 64 -14.57 4.76 -11.97
CA THR A 64 -16.00 4.55 -12.11
C THR A 64 -16.65 5.80 -12.66
N ALA A 65 -17.85 5.68 -13.19
CA ALA A 65 -18.63 6.81 -13.66
C ALA A 65 -20.07 6.68 -13.21
N ILE A 66 -20.66 7.80 -12.81
CA ILE A 66 -22.06 7.91 -12.42
C ILE A 66 -22.72 9.00 -13.25
N HIS A 67 -24.04 8.93 -13.37
CA HIS A 67 -24.84 9.93 -14.06
C HIS A 67 -25.77 10.62 -13.08
N TYR A 68 -25.71 11.94 -13.04
CA TYR A 68 -26.61 12.74 -12.22
C TYR A 68 -27.08 13.96 -13.00
N GLU A 69 -28.41 14.11 -13.15
CA GLU A 69 -29.07 15.21 -13.89
C GLU A 69 -28.50 15.50 -15.30
N GLY A 70 -28.08 14.44 -16.00
CA GLY A 70 -27.53 14.54 -17.37
C GLY A 70 -26.02 14.81 -17.42
N VAL A 71 -25.36 14.97 -16.27
CA VAL A 71 -23.92 15.11 -16.16
C VAL A 71 -23.29 13.75 -15.83
N LYS A 72 -22.26 13.37 -16.58
CA LYS A 72 -21.42 12.21 -16.30
C LYS A 72 -20.31 12.63 -15.33
N ILE A 73 -20.29 12.04 -14.16
CA ILE A 73 -19.25 12.27 -13.15
C ILE A 73 -18.32 11.05 -13.13
N ASN A 74 -17.10 11.22 -13.66
CA ASN A 74 -16.06 10.22 -13.54
C ASN A 74 -15.38 10.36 -12.17
N ILE A 75 -15.37 9.29 -11.43
CA ILE A 75 -14.77 9.21 -10.10
C ILE A 75 -13.54 8.32 -10.17
N VAL A 76 -12.39 8.86 -9.81
CA VAL A 76 -11.15 8.11 -9.70
C VAL A 76 -10.84 7.90 -8.22
N ASP A 77 -10.93 6.65 -7.78
CA ASP A 77 -10.59 6.26 -6.43
C ASP A 77 -9.06 6.18 -6.27
N THR A 78 -8.50 6.84 -5.27
CA THR A 78 -7.06 6.91 -5.05
C THR A 78 -6.61 6.06 -3.87
N PRO A 79 -5.44 5.39 -3.95
CA PRO A 79 -4.85 4.77 -2.78
C PRO A 79 -4.64 5.78 -1.65
N GLY A 80 -4.97 5.39 -0.42
CA GLY A 80 -4.80 6.24 0.76
C GLY A 80 -3.45 6.11 1.46
N HIS A 81 -2.60 5.14 1.08
CA HIS A 81 -1.34 4.87 1.76
C HIS A 81 -0.15 5.50 1.02
N ALA A 82 0.82 6.03 1.78
CA ALA A 82 2.00 6.72 1.22
C ALA A 82 2.85 5.84 0.28
N ASP A 83 2.89 4.52 0.50
CA ASP A 83 3.61 3.56 -0.37
C ASP A 83 3.10 3.59 -1.82
N PHE A 84 1.87 4.07 -2.04
CA PHE A 84 1.24 4.22 -3.35
C PHE A 84 1.21 5.66 -3.86
N GLY A 85 1.99 6.59 -3.26
CA GLY A 85 1.98 8.02 -3.56
C GLY A 85 2.20 8.36 -5.04
N GLY A 86 2.96 7.59 -5.78
CA GLY A 86 3.13 7.81 -7.22
C GLY A 86 1.89 7.49 -8.06
N GLU A 87 0.97 6.67 -7.57
CA GLU A 87 -0.33 6.46 -8.22
C GLU A 87 -1.23 7.66 -8.00
N VAL A 88 -1.18 8.24 -6.80
CA VAL A 88 -1.93 9.46 -6.47
C VAL A 88 -1.61 10.60 -7.41
N GLU A 89 -0.32 10.89 -7.63
CA GLU A 89 0.11 11.98 -8.53
C GLU A 89 -0.39 11.78 -9.98
N ARG A 90 -0.42 10.54 -10.45
CA ARG A 90 -0.90 10.21 -11.80
C ARG A 90 -2.41 10.34 -11.93
N VAL A 91 -3.13 9.90 -10.90
CA VAL A 91 -4.59 10.05 -10.84
C VAL A 91 -4.99 11.52 -10.84
N LEU A 92 -4.31 12.34 -10.03
CA LEU A 92 -4.60 13.78 -9.95
C LEU A 92 -4.43 14.52 -11.29
N LYS A 93 -3.60 14.01 -12.20
CA LYS A 93 -3.49 14.58 -13.56
C LYS A 93 -4.65 14.23 -14.49
N MET A 94 -5.45 13.20 -14.17
CA MET A 94 -6.62 12.83 -14.98
C MET A 94 -7.89 13.57 -14.58
N VAL A 95 -7.87 14.29 -13.46
CA VAL A 95 -9.07 14.88 -12.89
C VAL A 95 -9.04 16.41 -12.96
N ASP A 96 -10.22 17.01 -12.83
CA ASP A 96 -10.41 18.44 -12.90
C ASP A 96 -10.71 19.02 -11.50
N GLY A 97 -10.81 18.16 -10.47
CA GLY A 97 -10.96 18.56 -9.07
C GLY A 97 -10.92 17.37 -8.12
N VAL A 98 -10.94 17.67 -6.82
CA VAL A 98 -10.70 16.69 -5.75
C VAL A 98 -11.77 16.78 -4.68
N ILE A 99 -12.23 15.61 -4.20
CA ILE A 99 -13.04 15.49 -2.99
C ILE A 99 -12.13 14.97 -1.88
N LEU A 100 -11.88 15.82 -0.90
CA LEU A 100 -11.09 15.50 0.30
C LEU A 100 -12.04 14.99 1.39
N VAL A 101 -11.98 13.70 1.70
CA VAL A 101 -12.81 13.08 2.73
C VAL A 101 -12.05 13.02 4.05
N VAL A 102 -12.61 13.64 5.08
CA VAL A 102 -12.04 13.72 6.43
C VAL A 102 -13.02 13.15 7.44
N ASP A 103 -12.56 12.32 8.37
CA ASP A 103 -13.37 11.79 9.46
C ASP A 103 -13.72 12.91 10.46
N ALA A 104 -15.00 13.05 10.82
CA ALA A 104 -15.50 14.08 11.72
C ALA A 104 -14.97 13.98 13.16
N PHE A 105 -14.33 12.88 13.54
CA PHE A 105 -13.70 12.69 14.85
C PHE A 105 -12.17 12.81 14.77
N GLU A 106 -11.54 12.11 13.82
CA GLU A 106 -10.08 12.03 13.72
C GLU A 106 -9.44 13.30 13.15
N GLY A 107 -10.16 14.03 12.28
CA GLY A 107 -9.64 15.20 11.60
C GLY A 107 -8.64 14.88 10.49
N PRO A 108 -7.89 15.86 9.97
CA PRO A 108 -6.92 15.67 8.91
C PRO A 108 -5.69 14.91 9.42
N MET A 109 -5.37 13.81 8.76
CA MET A 109 -4.26 12.92 9.09
C MET A 109 -3.03 13.17 8.19
N PRO A 110 -1.81 12.76 8.59
CA PRO A 110 -0.58 13.04 7.83
C PRO A 110 -0.59 12.61 6.36
N GLN A 111 -1.24 11.49 6.03
CA GLN A 111 -1.38 11.05 4.64
C GLN A 111 -2.27 12.00 3.83
N THR A 112 -3.30 12.55 4.46
CA THR A 112 -4.15 13.60 3.89
C THR A 112 -3.30 14.81 3.48
N LYS A 113 -2.37 15.24 4.34
CA LYS A 113 -1.44 16.36 4.08
C LYS A 113 -0.64 16.18 2.79
N PHE A 114 -0.09 14.98 2.56
CA PHE A 114 0.69 14.70 1.34
C PHE A 114 -0.16 14.82 0.07
N VAL A 115 -1.32 14.16 0.06
CA VAL A 115 -2.18 14.15 -1.14
C VAL A 115 -2.78 15.53 -1.39
N THR A 116 -3.19 16.23 -0.33
CA THR A 116 -3.66 17.62 -0.41
C THR A 116 -2.60 18.54 -0.98
N LYS A 117 -1.35 18.45 -0.50
CA LYS A 117 -0.22 19.22 -1.04
C LYS A 117 -0.05 19.00 -2.55
N LYS A 118 -0.12 17.74 -3.00
CA LYS A 118 0.01 17.42 -4.43
C LYS A 118 -1.13 17.98 -5.28
N ALA A 119 -2.34 17.97 -4.75
CA ALA A 119 -3.49 18.55 -5.45
C ALA A 119 -3.40 20.09 -5.50
N LEU A 120 -2.90 20.73 -4.42
CA LEU A 120 -2.63 22.19 -4.40
C LEU A 120 -1.54 22.57 -5.41
N GLU A 121 -0.44 21.80 -5.49
CA GLU A 121 0.64 22.02 -6.47
C GLU A 121 0.14 21.95 -7.93
N LEU A 122 -0.94 21.21 -8.18
CA LEU A 122 -1.61 21.07 -9.48
C LEU A 122 -2.74 22.10 -9.69
N ASN A 123 -2.96 23.00 -8.74
CA ASN A 123 -4.04 24.00 -8.74
C ASN A 123 -5.43 23.36 -8.95
N LEU A 124 -5.66 22.17 -8.39
CA LEU A 124 -6.96 21.53 -8.47
C LEU A 124 -7.92 22.13 -7.41
N PRO A 125 -9.16 22.45 -7.77
CA PRO A 125 -10.18 22.87 -6.82
C PRO A 125 -10.58 21.70 -5.91
N PHE A 126 -10.92 22.04 -4.65
CA PHE A 126 -11.29 21.09 -3.63
C PHE A 126 -12.78 21.18 -3.26
N ILE A 127 -13.32 20.02 -2.87
CA ILE A 127 -14.52 19.92 -2.05
C ILE A 127 -14.11 19.17 -0.79
N VAL A 128 -14.34 19.73 0.38
CA VAL A 128 -14.05 19.05 1.64
C VAL A 128 -15.30 18.32 2.12
N CYS A 129 -15.23 17.01 2.24
CA CYS A 129 -16.33 16.18 2.76
C CYS A 129 -15.99 15.69 4.17
N ILE A 130 -16.60 16.30 5.20
CA ILE A 130 -16.47 15.86 6.59
C ILE A 130 -17.45 14.71 6.80
N ASN A 131 -16.91 13.49 6.84
CA ASN A 131 -17.67 12.25 6.88
C ASN A 131 -17.80 11.68 8.29
N LYS A 132 -18.75 10.77 8.49
CA LYS A 132 -19.06 10.09 9.76
C LYS A 132 -19.58 11.03 10.86
N ILE A 133 -20.36 12.04 10.48
CA ILE A 133 -21.01 12.95 11.44
C ILE A 133 -22.02 12.26 12.36
N ASP A 134 -22.40 11.01 12.03
CA ASP A 134 -23.29 10.15 12.84
C ASP A 134 -22.60 9.55 14.07
N ARG A 135 -21.28 9.67 14.21
CA ARG A 135 -20.55 9.18 15.38
C ARG A 135 -20.87 10.05 16.63
N PRO A 136 -21.04 9.43 17.82
CA PRO A 136 -21.30 10.18 19.06
C PRO A 136 -20.20 11.16 19.42
N GLU A 137 -18.94 10.85 19.06
CA GLU A 137 -17.76 11.66 19.35
C GLU A 137 -17.40 12.63 18.21
N ALA A 138 -18.26 12.75 17.17
CA ALA A 138 -18.01 13.64 16.05
C ALA A 138 -17.93 15.10 16.48
N ARG A 139 -16.93 15.82 15.95
CA ARG A 139 -16.66 17.26 16.20
C ARG A 139 -16.48 18.01 14.87
N PRO A 140 -17.48 18.00 13.98
CA PRO A 140 -17.34 18.46 12.60
C PRO A 140 -16.91 19.92 12.45
N GLU A 141 -17.34 20.84 13.36
CA GLU A 141 -16.94 22.24 13.33
C GLU A 141 -15.43 22.40 13.63
N GLU A 142 -14.91 21.70 14.65
CA GLU A 142 -13.49 21.72 14.97
C GLU A 142 -12.64 21.10 13.84
N VAL A 143 -13.13 20.03 13.22
CA VAL A 143 -12.45 19.38 12.08
C VAL A 143 -12.44 20.30 10.85
N MET A 144 -13.48 21.11 10.65
CA MET A 144 -13.47 22.13 9.61
C MET A 144 -12.32 23.12 9.82
N ASP A 145 -12.18 23.64 11.05
CA ASP A 145 -11.08 24.56 11.40
C ASP A 145 -9.70 23.90 11.22
N GLU A 146 -9.53 22.62 11.63
CA GLU A 146 -8.30 21.86 11.43
C GLU A 146 -7.94 21.67 9.94
N VAL A 147 -8.95 21.49 9.08
CA VAL A 147 -8.72 21.38 7.63
C VAL A 147 -8.30 22.74 7.05
N LEU A 148 -8.93 23.84 7.47
CA LEU A 148 -8.52 25.19 7.07
C LEU A 148 -7.08 25.50 7.52
N GLU A 149 -6.71 25.15 8.75
CA GLU A 149 -5.34 25.27 9.25
C GLU A 149 -4.36 24.45 8.40
N LEU A 150 -4.74 23.22 8.03
CA LEU A 150 -3.92 22.39 7.13
C LEU A 150 -3.73 23.05 5.76
N LEU A 151 -4.78 23.59 5.16
CA LEU A 151 -4.68 24.28 3.86
C LEU A 151 -3.77 25.51 3.95
N LEU A 152 -3.88 26.30 5.02
CA LEU A 152 -2.98 27.43 5.29
C LEU A 152 -1.52 26.98 5.48
N GLU A 153 -1.28 25.90 6.21
CA GLU A 153 0.07 25.35 6.41
C GLU A 153 0.70 24.87 5.09
N LEU A 154 -0.13 24.49 4.13
CA LEU A 154 0.29 24.03 2.81
C LEU A 154 0.36 25.15 1.76
N ASP A 155 0.31 26.42 2.17
CA ASP A 155 0.36 27.60 1.30
C ASP A 155 -0.77 27.63 0.26
N ALA A 156 -1.98 27.17 0.63
CA ALA A 156 -3.16 27.29 -0.22
C ALA A 156 -3.50 28.75 -0.54
N ASP A 157 -3.92 29.03 -1.75
CA ASP A 157 -4.37 30.34 -2.16
C ASP A 157 -5.80 30.67 -1.67
N ASP A 158 -6.25 31.93 -1.87
CA ASP A 158 -7.56 32.39 -1.39
C ASP A 158 -8.72 31.60 -2.04
N GLU A 159 -8.61 31.15 -3.29
CA GLU A 159 -9.62 30.38 -3.99
C GLU A 159 -9.70 28.94 -3.43
N GLN A 160 -8.56 28.36 -3.09
CA GLN A 160 -8.46 27.04 -2.47
C GLN A 160 -8.95 27.05 -1.02
N LEU A 161 -8.74 28.15 -0.29
CA LEU A 161 -9.28 28.33 1.08
C LEU A 161 -10.81 28.52 1.11
N ASP A 162 -11.40 29.06 0.04
CA ASP A 162 -12.86 29.22 -0.12
C ASP A 162 -13.55 27.94 -0.63
N SER A 163 -12.90 26.79 -0.48
CA SER A 163 -13.42 25.47 -0.88
C SER A 163 -14.70 25.12 -0.11
N PRO A 164 -15.74 24.58 -0.78
CA PRO A 164 -16.98 24.22 -0.11
C PRO A 164 -16.81 23.02 0.82
N PHE A 165 -17.48 23.11 1.98
CA PHE A 165 -17.60 22.02 2.94
C PHE A 165 -18.94 21.31 2.76
N VAL A 166 -18.92 19.97 2.80
CA VAL A 166 -20.11 19.11 2.81
C VAL A 166 -19.98 18.17 4.00
N TYR A 167 -21.00 18.11 4.82
CA TYR A 167 -21.08 17.20 5.96
C TYR A 167 -21.83 15.94 5.55
N ALA A 168 -21.27 14.77 5.84
CA ALA A 168 -21.83 13.52 5.36
C ALA A 168 -21.77 12.39 6.40
N SER A 169 -22.75 11.50 6.31
CA SER A 169 -22.66 10.15 6.85
C SER A 169 -22.82 9.18 5.67
N ALA A 170 -21.70 8.75 5.10
CA ALA A 170 -21.71 7.79 4.01
C ALA A 170 -22.42 6.49 4.39
N LYS A 171 -22.30 6.05 5.66
CA LYS A 171 -22.98 4.85 6.17
C LYS A 171 -24.51 5.01 6.17
N SER A 172 -25.01 6.20 6.46
CA SER A 172 -26.45 6.49 6.48
C SER A 172 -26.98 6.98 5.14
N GLY A 173 -26.09 7.22 4.16
CA GLY A 173 -26.45 7.68 2.82
C GLY A 173 -26.95 9.12 2.77
N ILE A 174 -26.46 10.00 3.64
CA ILE A 174 -26.91 11.38 3.77
C ILE A 174 -25.75 12.38 3.66
N ALA A 175 -26.05 13.53 3.08
CA ALA A 175 -25.15 14.69 3.02
C ALA A 175 -25.95 15.98 3.25
N MET A 176 -25.26 17.03 3.72
CA MET A 176 -25.83 18.35 3.98
C MET A 176 -24.76 19.44 3.84
N LEU A 177 -25.19 20.65 3.54
CA LEU A 177 -24.27 21.81 3.46
C LEU A 177 -24.11 22.51 4.82
N GLU A 178 -25.12 22.44 5.67
CA GLU A 178 -25.10 23.00 7.02
C GLU A 178 -25.50 21.94 8.04
N LEU A 179 -24.83 21.89 9.20
CA LEU A 179 -25.13 20.93 10.27
C LEU A 179 -26.52 21.08 10.89
N SER A 180 -27.16 22.22 10.66
CA SER A 180 -28.55 22.49 11.11
C SER A 180 -29.60 21.81 10.24
N GLU A 181 -29.22 21.31 9.05
CA GLU A 181 -30.11 20.65 8.11
C GLU A 181 -30.35 19.19 8.49
N ASN A 182 -31.49 18.65 8.07
CA ASN A 182 -31.76 17.21 8.12
C ASN A 182 -31.42 16.60 6.77
N GLY A 183 -30.23 15.99 6.65
CA GLY A 183 -29.82 15.27 5.44
C GLY A 183 -30.76 14.10 5.15
N THR A 184 -31.16 13.94 3.88
CA THR A 184 -32.06 12.87 3.42
C THR A 184 -31.40 11.94 2.43
N ASP A 185 -30.46 12.45 1.65
CA ASP A 185 -29.75 11.75 0.57
C ASP A 185 -28.38 12.39 0.30
N MET A 186 -27.65 11.90 -0.71
CA MET A 186 -26.34 12.43 -1.13
C MET A 186 -26.44 13.57 -2.16
N LYS A 187 -27.64 14.05 -2.46
CA LYS A 187 -27.89 15.11 -3.44
C LYS A 187 -27.04 16.37 -3.21
N PRO A 188 -26.89 16.90 -1.98
CA PRO A 188 -26.03 18.07 -1.73
C PRO A 188 -24.59 17.88 -2.21
N LEU A 189 -24.03 16.68 -2.08
CA LEU A 189 -22.69 16.40 -2.58
C LEU A 189 -22.64 16.35 -4.12
N PHE A 190 -23.62 15.73 -4.80
CA PHE A 190 -23.69 15.74 -6.26
C PHE A 190 -23.79 17.16 -6.82
N GLU A 191 -24.67 17.98 -6.26
CA GLU A 191 -24.85 19.37 -6.67
C GLU A 191 -23.58 20.21 -6.45
N THR A 192 -22.89 19.97 -5.31
CA THR A 192 -21.62 20.65 -5.03
C THR A 192 -20.56 20.25 -6.04
N ILE A 193 -20.45 18.97 -6.42
CA ILE A 193 -19.52 18.51 -7.46
C ILE A 193 -19.77 19.23 -8.78
N ILE A 194 -21.02 19.26 -9.24
CA ILE A 194 -21.37 19.88 -10.52
C ILE A 194 -21.10 21.39 -10.51
N LYS A 195 -21.34 22.05 -9.38
CA LYS A 195 -21.21 23.51 -9.25
C LYS A 195 -19.75 23.97 -9.09
N HIS A 196 -18.93 23.22 -8.33
CA HIS A 196 -17.58 23.69 -7.93
C HIS A 196 -16.45 23.05 -8.71
N ILE A 197 -16.62 21.83 -9.22
CA ILE A 197 -15.60 21.22 -10.08
C ILE A 197 -15.79 21.73 -11.51
N PRO A 198 -14.75 22.33 -12.11
CA PRO A 198 -14.86 22.83 -13.48
C PRO A 198 -15.09 21.70 -14.48
N ALA A 199 -15.82 22.02 -15.53
CA ALA A 199 -15.94 21.13 -16.67
C ALA A 199 -14.62 21.04 -17.43
N PRO A 200 -14.22 19.86 -17.92
CA PRO A 200 -12.99 19.74 -18.70
C PRO A 200 -13.06 20.58 -19.97
N THR A 201 -11.95 21.25 -20.29
CA THR A 201 -11.85 22.15 -21.44
C THR A 201 -10.76 21.69 -22.39
N GLY A 202 -10.98 21.82 -23.70
CA GLY A 202 -9.97 21.51 -24.70
C GLY A 202 -10.48 21.78 -26.11
N ASP A 203 -9.67 21.50 -27.11
CA ASP A 203 -10.05 21.67 -28.52
C ASP A 203 -10.33 20.30 -29.17
N PRO A 204 -11.58 19.95 -29.47
CA PRO A 204 -11.94 18.66 -30.06
C PRO A 204 -11.44 18.49 -31.50
N ASP A 205 -11.13 19.60 -32.20
CA ASP A 205 -10.62 19.61 -33.56
C ASP A 205 -9.08 19.66 -33.62
N ALA A 206 -8.41 19.73 -32.47
CA ALA A 206 -6.96 19.67 -32.38
C ALA A 206 -6.43 18.24 -32.59
N ASP A 207 -5.11 18.13 -32.67
CA ASP A 207 -4.44 16.83 -32.72
C ASP A 207 -4.71 16.03 -31.42
N THR A 208 -4.95 14.74 -31.59
CA THR A 208 -5.20 13.85 -30.45
C THR A 208 -4.02 13.83 -29.48
N GLN A 209 -4.29 14.05 -28.21
CA GLN A 209 -3.32 13.92 -27.12
C GLN A 209 -3.97 13.22 -25.91
N ILE A 210 -3.42 12.06 -25.51
CA ILE A 210 -3.89 11.27 -24.36
C ILE A 210 -2.70 10.82 -23.57
N LEU A 211 -2.56 11.30 -22.33
CA LEU A 211 -1.53 10.82 -21.40
C LEU A 211 -2.03 9.55 -20.70
N ILE A 212 -1.27 8.47 -20.80
CA ILE A 212 -1.55 7.22 -20.08
C ILE A 212 -1.10 7.35 -18.63
N SER A 213 -2.06 7.40 -17.73
CA SER A 213 -1.86 7.62 -16.29
C SER A 213 -1.93 6.33 -15.48
N THR A 214 -2.73 5.36 -15.90
CA THR A 214 -2.86 4.04 -15.28
C THR A 214 -2.87 2.93 -16.31
N ILE A 215 -2.49 1.73 -15.90
CA ILE A 215 -2.56 0.52 -16.72
C ILE A 215 -3.38 -0.52 -15.99
N ASP A 216 -4.27 -1.15 -16.75
CA ASP A 216 -4.97 -2.35 -16.35
C ASP A 216 -4.53 -3.51 -17.25
N TYR A 217 -4.82 -4.73 -16.85
CA TYR A 217 -4.47 -5.92 -17.59
C TYR A 217 -5.64 -6.89 -17.67
N ASN A 218 -5.84 -7.42 -18.85
CA ASN A 218 -6.82 -8.46 -19.10
C ASN A 218 -6.16 -9.59 -19.91
N GLU A 219 -6.35 -10.84 -19.51
CA GLU A 219 -5.72 -12.00 -20.14
C GLU A 219 -6.05 -12.16 -21.63
N TYR A 220 -7.21 -11.65 -22.07
CA TYR A 220 -7.68 -11.77 -23.46
C TYR A 220 -7.21 -10.63 -24.37
N VAL A 221 -7.09 -9.41 -23.84
CA VAL A 221 -6.76 -8.21 -24.63
C VAL A 221 -5.40 -7.62 -24.29
N GLY A 222 -4.72 -8.18 -23.28
CA GLY A 222 -3.42 -7.71 -22.82
C GLY A 222 -3.51 -6.44 -21.98
N ARG A 223 -2.50 -5.57 -22.09
CA ARG A 223 -2.45 -4.28 -21.39
C ARG A 223 -3.50 -3.33 -21.92
N ILE A 224 -4.11 -2.58 -21.03
CA ILE A 224 -5.11 -1.56 -21.27
C ILE A 224 -4.60 -0.26 -20.65
N GLY A 225 -4.26 0.72 -21.49
CA GLY A 225 -3.86 2.05 -21.04
C GLY A 225 -5.09 2.90 -20.71
N ILE A 226 -5.09 3.55 -19.56
CA ILE A 226 -6.18 4.45 -19.13
C ILE A 226 -5.63 5.86 -19.03
N GLY A 227 -6.34 6.81 -19.62
CA GLY A 227 -5.96 8.22 -19.61
C GLY A 227 -7.10 9.14 -19.98
N LYS A 228 -6.90 10.44 -19.75
CA LYS A 228 -7.83 11.49 -20.14
C LYS A 228 -7.48 12.01 -21.54
N VAL A 229 -8.48 12.24 -22.37
CA VAL A 229 -8.33 12.94 -23.66
C VAL A 229 -8.16 14.43 -23.37
N GLU A 230 -6.92 14.92 -23.49
CA GLU A 230 -6.59 16.32 -23.21
C GLU A 230 -6.95 17.23 -24.39
N ASN A 231 -6.67 16.77 -25.61
CA ASN A 231 -6.99 17.46 -26.84
C ASN A 231 -7.45 16.48 -27.91
N GLY A 232 -8.21 17.00 -28.88
CA GLY A 232 -8.66 16.23 -30.03
C GLY A 232 -9.75 15.21 -29.72
N SER A 233 -9.79 14.20 -30.56
CA SER A 233 -10.68 13.05 -30.43
C SER A 233 -9.94 11.77 -30.81
N ILE A 234 -10.41 10.63 -30.28
CA ILE A 234 -9.87 9.31 -30.58
C ILE A 234 -10.99 8.40 -31.07
N ARG A 235 -10.69 7.51 -32.02
CA ARG A 235 -11.64 6.56 -32.60
C ARG A 235 -11.05 5.16 -32.70
N VAL A 236 -11.91 4.17 -32.67
CA VAL A 236 -11.54 2.78 -32.95
C VAL A 236 -11.01 2.70 -34.40
N ASN A 237 -9.96 1.89 -34.60
CA ASN A 237 -9.21 1.73 -35.85
C ASN A 237 -8.40 2.95 -36.32
N GLN A 238 -8.31 4.01 -35.53
CA GLN A 238 -7.46 5.16 -35.79
C GLN A 238 -5.97 4.76 -35.70
N ASP A 239 -5.17 5.26 -36.65
CA ASP A 239 -3.71 5.21 -36.56
C ASP A 239 -3.23 6.34 -35.63
N ALA A 240 -2.36 6.01 -34.70
CA ALA A 240 -1.82 6.92 -33.72
C ALA A 240 -0.31 6.68 -33.53
N LEU A 241 0.35 7.59 -32.85
CA LEU A 241 1.75 7.48 -32.49
C LEU A 241 1.86 7.40 -30.95
N LEU A 242 2.62 6.44 -30.46
CA LEU A 242 3.00 6.32 -29.06
C LEU A 242 4.34 7.02 -28.87
N VAL A 243 4.38 8.01 -27.99
CA VAL A 243 5.58 8.80 -27.65
C VAL A 243 5.70 8.95 -26.15
N ASN A 244 6.91 9.27 -25.66
CA ASN A 244 7.13 9.48 -24.23
C ASN A 244 7.99 10.73 -23.99
N HIS A 245 7.60 11.56 -23.02
CA HIS A 245 8.29 12.81 -22.70
C HIS A 245 9.72 12.60 -22.18
N HIS A 246 9.94 11.54 -21.39
CA HIS A 246 11.23 11.25 -20.77
C HIS A 246 12.10 10.29 -21.59
N ASP A 247 11.51 9.60 -22.55
CA ASP A 247 12.23 8.65 -23.42
C ASP A 247 11.93 8.93 -24.90
N PRO A 248 12.75 9.75 -25.57
CA PRO A 248 12.58 10.05 -26.99
C PRO A 248 12.74 8.83 -27.92
N SER A 249 13.23 7.70 -27.42
CA SER A 249 13.32 6.46 -28.20
C SER A 249 11.96 5.80 -28.42
N VAL A 250 10.97 6.12 -27.56
CA VAL A 250 9.59 5.69 -27.72
C VAL A 250 8.94 6.52 -28.83
N ASN A 251 8.89 5.94 -30.01
CA ASN A 251 8.27 6.53 -31.21
C ASN A 251 7.71 5.38 -32.07
N LYS A 252 6.50 4.91 -31.71
CA LYS A 252 5.92 3.71 -32.31
C LYS A 252 4.56 3.99 -32.90
N LYS A 253 4.39 3.66 -34.19
CA LYS A 253 3.05 3.69 -34.80
C LYS A 253 2.19 2.57 -34.21
N VAL A 254 1.00 2.93 -33.76
CA VAL A 254 0.04 2.04 -33.11
C VAL A 254 -1.33 2.22 -33.75
N LYS A 255 -2.17 1.21 -33.62
CA LYS A 255 -3.56 1.25 -34.05
C LYS A 255 -4.46 0.99 -32.86
N ILE A 256 -5.48 1.81 -32.69
CA ILE A 256 -6.45 1.69 -31.61
C ILE A 256 -7.40 0.53 -31.93
N SER A 257 -7.24 -0.62 -31.27
CA SER A 257 -8.06 -1.80 -31.55
C SER A 257 -9.43 -1.70 -30.91
N LYS A 258 -9.48 -1.29 -29.63
CA LYS A 258 -10.71 -1.09 -28.87
C LYS A 258 -10.59 0.11 -27.96
N LEU A 259 -11.70 0.78 -27.79
CA LEU A 259 -11.84 1.96 -26.94
C LEU A 259 -13.00 1.73 -25.98
N TYR A 260 -12.80 2.09 -24.72
CA TYR A 260 -13.82 1.94 -23.68
C TYR A 260 -13.96 3.25 -22.90
N GLU A 261 -15.16 3.54 -22.44
CA GLU A 261 -15.46 4.48 -21.38
C GLU A 261 -16.00 3.74 -20.16
N PHE A 262 -15.98 4.41 -19.00
CA PHE A 262 -16.54 3.86 -17.77
C PHE A 262 -18.03 4.21 -17.65
N ASP A 263 -18.84 3.23 -17.22
CA ASP A 263 -20.25 3.39 -16.86
C ASP A 263 -20.52 2.50 -15.64
N GLY A 264 -20.79 3.10 -14.50
CA GLY A 264 -20.70 2.41 -13.24
C GLY A 264 -19.30 1.82 -13.04
N LEU A 265 -19.26 0.56 -12.68
CA LEU A 265 -18.02 -0.22 -12.51
C LEU A 265 -17.54 -0.90 -13.81
N ASN A 266 -18.31 -0.78 -14.88
CA ASN A 266 -18.04 -1.51 -16.11
C ASN A 266 -17.30 -0.63 -17.13
N LYS A 267 -16.49 -1.28 -17.95
CA LYS A 267 -15.91 -0.69 -19.17
C LYS A 267 -16.87 -0.97 -20.33
N VAL A 268 -17.43 0.06 -20.91
CA VAL A 268 -18.36 -0.02 -22.04
C VAL A 268 -17.59 0.32 -23.31
N GLU A 269 -17.67 -0.54 -24.33
CA GLU A 269 -17.01 -0.31 -25.61
C GLU A 269 -17.70 0.85 -26.35
N VAL A 270 -16.90 1.84 -26.78
CA VAL A 270 -17.34 3.00 -27.53
C VAL A 270 -16.59 3.12 -28.85
N ASN A 271 -17.18 3.78 -29.85
CA ASN A 271 -16.54 3.94 -31.16
C ASN A 271 -15.58 5.14 -31.19
N ASP A 272 -15.89 6.16 -30.44
CA ASP A 272 -15.11 7.41 -30.36
C ASP A 272 -15.26 8.06 -28.98
N ALA A 273 -14.29 8.89 -28.64
CA ALA A 273 -14.28 9.72 -27.45
C ALA A 273 -13.56 11.05 -27.74
N THR A 274 -13.89 12.09 -27.01
CA THR A 274 -13.37 13.44 -27.22
C THR A 274 -12.85 14.05 -25.92
N VAL A 275 -12.34 15.26 -26.02
CA VAL A 275 -11.81 16.07 -24.90
C VAL A 275 -12.58 15.85 -23.60
N GLY A 276 -11.84 15.66 -22.51
CA GLY A 276 -12.38 15.48 -21.17
C GLY A 276 -12.83 14.06 -20.83
N SER A 277 -13.01 13.17 -21.83
CA SER A 277 -13.34 11.77 -21.55
C SER A 277 -12.17 11.02 -20.94
N ILE A 278 -12.40 10.24 -19.87
CA ILE A 278 -11.46 9.24 -19.35
C ILE A 278 -11.73 7.94 -20.11
N VAL A 279 -10.72 7.49 -20.85
CA VAL A 279 -10.82 6.35 -21.76
C VAL A 279 -9.86 5.23 -21.37
N ALA A 280 -10.27 3.99 -21.67
CA ALA A 280 -9.42 2.81 -21.59
C ALA A 280 -9.17 2.27 -23.01
N ILE A 281 -7.91 2.09 -23.36
CA ILE A 281 -7.44 1.81 -24.72
C ILE A 281 -6.70 0.47 -24.73
N SER A 282 -7.09 -0.44 -25.60
CA SER A 282 -6.45 -1.74 -25.77
C SER A 282 -5.90 -1.95 -27.18
N GLY A 283 -5.01 -2.96 -27.32
CA GLY A 283 -4.38 -3.33 -28.59
C GLY A 283 -2.97 -2.79 -28.74
N ILE A 284 -2.41 -2.13 -27.72
CA ILE A 284 -1.03 -1.65 -27.69
C ILE A 284 -0.26 -2.48 -26.64
N ALA A 285 0.47 -3.51 -27.10
CA ALA A 285 1.10 -4.48 -26.20
C ALA A 285 2.14 -3.87 -25.24
N ASP A 286 2.89 -2.87 -25.73
CA ASP A 286 3.99 -2.24 -24.98
C ASP A 286 3.61 -0.85 -24.50
N ILE A 287 2.35 -0.63 -24.12
CA ILE A 287 1.91 0.63 -23.54
C ILE A 287 2.39 0.74 -22.10
N HIS A 288 2.93 1.89 -21.73
CA HIS A 288 3.42 2.16 -20.38
C HIS A 288 2.80 3.44 -19.82
N ILE A 289 2.83 3.56 -18.51
CA ILE A 289 2.44 4.81 -17.84
C ILE A 289 3.42 5.92 -18.23
N GLY A 290 2.86 7.09 -18.54
CA GLY A 290 3.61 8.25 -19.03
C GLY A 290 3.77 8.29 -20.55
N ASP A 291 3.34 7.25 -21.25
CA ASP A 291 3.24 7.32 -22.70
C ASP A 291 2.10 8.27 -23.10
N THR A 292 2.31 8.99 -24.17
CA THR A 292 1.29 9.84 -24.79
C THR A 292 0.88 9.24 -26.12
N ILE A 293 -0.42 9.04 -26.30
CA ILE A 293 -0.99 8.70 -27.61
C ILE A 293 -1.28 10.01 -28.34
N CYS A 294 -0.62 10.20 -29.48
CA CYS A 294 -0.69 11.42 -30.31
C CYS A 294 -1.18 11.13 -31.71
N SER A 295 -1.59 12.21 -32.41
CA SER A 295 -1.72 12.23 -33.86
C SER A 295 -0.35 11.93 -34.50
N PRO A 296 -0.27 11.08 -35.55
CA PRO A 296 0.99 10.79 -36.25
C PRO A 296 1.65 12.00 -36.90
N ASP A 297 0.87 13.01 -37.29
CA ASP A 297 1.35 14.18 -38.02
C ASP A 297 2.04 15.20 -37.12
N HIS A 298 1.62 15.31 -35.84
CA HIS A 298 2.18 16.21 -34.84
C HIS A 298 2.39 15.49 -33.51
N PRO A 299 3.51 14.74 -33.37
CA PRO A 299 3.79 14.01 -32.15
C PRO A 299 4.27 14.97 -31.06
N GLU A 300 3.44 15.22 -30.07
CA GLU A 300 3.74 16.09 -28.94
C GLU A 300 3.50 15.36 -27.61
N PRO A 301 4.57 14.88 -26.95
CA PRO A 301 4.43 14.15 -25.69
C PRO A 301 4.03 15.10 -24.55
N ILE A 302 3.04 14.68 -23.76
CA ILE A 302 2.61 15.42 -22.57
C ILE A 302 3.63 15.23 -21.46
N PRO A 303 4.11 16.32 -20.80
CA PRO A 303 5.00 16.21 -19.65
C PRO A 303 4.32 15.47 -18.49
N PHE A 304 5.02 14.52 -17.91
CA PHE A 304 4.54 13.82 -16.71
C PHE A 304 5.67 13.67 -15.69
N GLN A 305 5.27 13.45 -14.43
CA GLN A 305 6.24 13.22 -13.36
C GLN A 305 6.73 11.78 -13.42
N LYS A 306 8.05 11.61 -13.42
CA LYS A 306 8.68 10.30 -13.47
C LYS A 306 8.27 9.46 -12.24
N ILE A 307 7.96 8.21 -12.47
CA ILE A 307 7.61 7.28 -11.39
C ILE A 307 8.78 7.19 -10.41
N SER A 308 8.51 7.37 -9.11
CA SER A 308 9.52 7.24 -8.07
C SER A 308 10.13 5.85 -8.09
N GLU A 309 11.43 5.77 -7.93
CA GLU A 309 12.14 4.49 -7.90
C GLU A 309 11.81 3.69 -6.63
N PRO A 310 11.88 2.35 -6.69
CA PRO A 310 11.78 1.53 -5.49
C PRO A 310 12.80 1.91 -4.43
N THR A 311 12.43 1.82 -3.16
CA THR A 311 13.29 2.16 -2.02
C THR A 311 13.78 0.94 -1.26
N ILE A 312 13.06 -0.18 -1.34
CA ILE A 312 13.41 -1.42 -0.68
C ILE A 312 13.41 -2.61 -1.65
N ALA A 313 14.13 -3.65 -1.31
CA ALA A 313 14.17 -4.90 -2.05
C ALA A 313 14.11 -6.10 -1.12
N MET A 314 13.54 -7.19 -1.58
CA MET A 314 13.56 -8.52 -0.96
C MET A 314 13.99 -9.58 -1.98
N GLN A 315 14.59 -10.65 -1.50
CA GLN A 315 14.81 -11.83 -2.34
C GLN A 315 13.62 -12.77 -2.21
N PHE A 316 13.10 -13.22 -3.33
CA PHE A 316 12.09 -14.28 -3.44
C PHE A 316 12.81 -15.53 -3.95
N LEU A 317 12.71 -16.62 -3.19
CA LEU A 317 13.44 -17.86 -3.47
C LEU A 317 12.47 -19.04 -3.52
N VAL A 318 12.85 -20.07 -4.25
CA VAL A 318 12.20 -21.38 -4.14
C VAL A 318 12.35 -21.87 -2.68
N ASN A 319 11.25 -22.38 -2.11
CA ASN A 319 11.32 -23.00 -0.79
C ASN A 319 12.06 -24.34 -0.89
N ASP A 320 13.19 -24.46 -0.22
CA ASP A 320 14.05 -25.64 -0.14
C ASP A 320 14.08 -26.27 1.26
N SER A 321 13.09 -25.92 2.10
CA SER A 321 12.95 -26.47 3.45
C SER A 321 12.60 -27.97 3.44
N PRO A 322 12.82 -28.71 4.54
CA PRO A 322 12.37 -30.12 4.64
C PRO A 322 10.86 -30.33 4.52
N LEU A 323 10.05 -29.28 4.67
CA LEU A 323 8.61 -29.32 4.48
C LEU A 323 8.15 -28.76 3.12
N ALA A 324 9.09 -28.43 2.22
CA ALA A 324 8.79 -27.85 0.92
C ALA A 324 7.88 -28.76 0.08
N GLY A 325 6.95 -28.14 -0.67
CA GLY A 325 6.04 -28.83 -1.59
C GLY A 325 4.90 -29.60 -0.94
N GLN A 326 4.73 -29.51 0.37
CA GLN A 326 3.62 -30.21 1.07
C GLN A 326 2.31 -29.43 1.08
N GLU A 327 2.36 -28.12 0.94
CA GLU A 327 1.22 -27.23 1.12
C GLU A 327 0.92 -26.36 -0.10
N GLY A 328 1.92 -26.03 -0.90
CA GLY A 328 1.78 -25.20 -2.08
C GLY A 328 1.41 -25.98 -3.34
N LYS A 329 0.64 -25.33 -4.21
CA LYS A 329 0.32 -25.82 -5.57
C LYS A 329 1.41 -25.43 -6.58
N PHE A 330 1.97 -24.23 -6.42
CA PHE A 330 2.97 -23.64 -7.29
C PHE A 330 4.29 -23.46 -6.52
N VAL A 331 5.24 -24.36 -6.73
CA VAL A 331 6.45 -24.48 -5.87
C VAL A 331 7.77 -24.33 -6.64
N THR A 332 7.74 -24.22 -7.97
CA THR A 332 8.95 -24.17 -8.79
C THR A 332 9.38 -22.75 -9.12
N SER A 333 10.67 -22.55 -9.40
CA SER A 333 11.21 -21.26 -9.86
C SER A 333 10.48 -20.71 -11.08
N ARG A 334 10.09 -21.59 -12.00
CA ARG A 334 9.30 -21.21 -13.17
C ARG A 334 7.95 -20.60 -12.79
N HIS A 335 7.19 -21.22 -11.88
CA HIS A 335 5.91 -20.69 -11.42
C HIS A 335 6.06 -19.34 -10.73
N ILE A 336 7.07 -19.22 -9.85
CA ILE A 336 7.36 -17.96 -9.14
C ILE A 336 7.74 -16.87 -10.15
N ARG A 337 8.61 -17.19 -11.11
CA ARG A 337 9.02 -16.29 -12.18
C ARG A 337 7.81 -15.77 -12.98
N GLU A 338 7.02 -16.68 -13.51
CA GLU A 338 5.84 -16.34 -14.33
C GLU A 338 4.88 -15.43 -13.53
N ARG A 339 4.68 -15.70 -12.24
CA ARG A 339 3.82 -14.88 -11.38
C ARG A 339 4.39 -13.50 -11.12
N LEU A 340 5.67 -13.38 -10.75
CA LEU A 340 6.33 -12.12 -10.49
C LEU A 340 6.39 -11.23 -11.73
N PHE A 341 6.71 -11.79 -12.89
CA PHE A 341 6.73 -11.05 -14.16
C PHE A 341 5.32 -10.67 -14.64
N ARG A 342 4.30 -11.47 -14.32
CA ARG A 342 2.90 -11.09 -14.56
C ARG A 342 2.49 -9.86 -13.78
N GLU A 343 2.95 -9.71 -12.52
CA GLU A 343 2.67 -8.53 -11.69
C GLU A 343 3.16 -7.23 -12.33
N LEU A 344 4.29 -7.26 -13.03
CA LEU A 344 4.83 -6.09 -13.75
C LEU A 344 3.91 -5.56 -14.86
N ASN A 345 2.87 -6.30 -15.24
CA ASN A 345 1.90 -5.83 -16.22
C ASN A 345 0.94 -4.79 -15.62
N THR A 346 0.71 -4.86 -14.32
CA THR A 346 -0.22 -3.97 -13.59
C THR A 346 0.49 -3.04 -12.63
N ASP A 347 1.53 -3.53 -11.96
CA ASP A 347 2.31 -2.76 -10.99
C ASP A 347 3.61 -2.24 -11.60
N VAL A 348 3.59 -0.99 -12.00
CA VAL A 348 4.74 -0.30 -12.62
C VAL A 348 5.78 0.18 -11.61
N SER A 349 5.46 0.18 -10.32
CA SER A 349 6.38 0.56 -9.25
C SER A 349 7.22 -0.61 -8.74
N LEU A 350 6.89 -1.81 -9.17
CA LEU A 350 7.62 -3.03 -8.85
C LEU A 350 8.76 -3.25 -9.87
N ARG A 351 9.90 -3.72 -9.41
CA ARG A 351 10.98 -4.22 -10.27
C ARG A 351 11.32 -5.65 -9.88
N VAL A 352 11.48 -6.51 -10.87
CA VAL A 352 11.86 -7.92 -10.68
C VAL A 352 13.12 -8.18 -11.50
N GLU A 353 14.16 -8.64 -10.84
CA GLU A 353 15.45 -8.97 -11.44
C GLU A 353 15.77 -10.44 -11.11
N GLU A 354 16.15 -11.22 -12.14
CA GLU A 354 16.67 -12.56 -11.93
C GLU A 354 18.09 -12.46 -11.35
N MET A 355 18.36 -13.23 -10.30
CA MET A 355 19.69 -13.27 -9.70
C MET A 355 20.58 -14.31 -10.41
N GLU A 356 21.87 -14.29 -10.16
CA GLU A 356 22.82 -15.30 -10.71
C GLU A 356 22.39 -16.74 -10.37
N ASN A 357 21.77 -16.94 -9.23
CA ASN A 357 21.11 -18.19 -8.90
C ASN A 357 19.71 -18.19 -9.53
N THR A 358 19.45 -19.11 -10.45
CA THR A 358 18.20 -19.25 -11.23
C THR A 358 16.96 -19.49 -10.38
N ASP A 359 17.10 -19.82 -9.10
CA ASP A 359 16.01 -20.11 -8.16
C ASP A 359 15.69 -18.91 -7.24
N SER A 360 16.22 -17.74 -7.55
CA SER A 360 16.02 -16.53 -6.77
C SER A 360 15.80 -15.28 -7.61
N PHE A 361 14.92 -14.40 -7.10
CA PHE A 361 14.51 -13.15 -7.75
C PHE A 361 14.67 -12.02 -6.75
N LYS A 362 15.27 -10.91 -7.18
CA LYS A 362 15.27 -9.68 -6.43
C LYS A 362 14.03 -8.88 -6.81
N VAL A 363 13.16 -8.68 -5.84
CA VAL A 363 11.91 -7.94 -6.01
C VAL A 363 12.04 -6.64 -5.25
N SER A 364 11.93 -5.52 -5.96
CA SER A 364 12.09 -4.18 -5.39
C SER A 364 10.77 -3.43 -5.46
N GLY A 365 10.39 -2.78 -4.37
CA GLY A 365 9.13 -2.04 -4.21
C GLY A 365 9.34 -0.74 -3.43
N ARG A 366 8.26 0.02 -3.24
CA ARG A 366 8.31 1.33 -2.58
C ARG A 366 8.33 1.25 -1.06
N GLY A 367 7.75 0.19 -0.49
CA GLY A 367 7.65 0.03 0.96
C GLY A 367 7.36 -1.40 1.36
N GLU A 368 7.43 -1.69 2.68
CA GLU A 368 7.18 -3.03 3.21
C GLU A 368 5.74 -3.48 2.98
N LEU A 369 4.76 -2.57 3.10
CA LEU A 369 3.36 -2.89 2.85
C LEU A 369 3.15 -3.33 1.40
N HIS A 370 3.77 -2.65 0.44
CA HIS A 370 3.69 -2.99 -0.98
C HIS A 370 4.16 -4.43 -1.23
N LEU A 371 5.34 -4.81 -0.73
CA LEU A 371 5.86 -6.16 -0.89
C LEU A 371 5.06 -7.21 -0.08
N SER A 372 4.56 -6.86 1.11
CA SER A 372 3.73 -7.77 1.92
C SER A 372 2.40 -8.10 1.26
N VAL A 373 1.80 -7.14 0.54
CA VAL A 373 0.59 -7.36 -0.27
C VAL A 373 0.86 -8.35 -1.40
N LEU A 374 1.97 -8.18 -2.12
CA LEU A 374 2.37 -9.13 -3.17
C LEU A 374 2.57 -10.55 -2.61
N ILE A 375 3.27 -10.67 -1.48
CA ILE A 375 3.49 -11.95 -0.80
C ILE A 375 2.16 -12.60 -0.43
N GLU A 376 1.24 -11.84 0.16
CA GLU A 376 -0.06 -12.36 0.59
C GLU A 376 -0.95 -12.76 -0.60
N ASN A 377 -0.95 -11.99 -1.70
CA ASN A 377 -1.63 -12.36 -2.93
C ASN A 377 -1.11 -13.69 -3.46
N MET A 378 0.21 -13.85 -3.60
CA MET A 378 0.82 -15.09 -4.06
C MET A 378 0.50 -16.27 -3.14
N ARG A 379 0.52 -16.05 -1.81
CA ARG A 379 0.15 -17.06 -0.81
C ARG A 379 -1.28 -17.57 -1.03
N ARG A 380 -2.24 -16.67 -1.20
CA ARG A 380 -3.66 -16.99 -1.44
C ARG A 380 -3.91 -17.67 -2.78
N GLU A 381 -3.12 -17.33 -3.79
CA GLU A 381 -3.16 -18.00 -5.10
C GLU A 381 -2.60 -19.43 -5.06
N GLY A 382 -2.00 -19.86 -3.94
CA GLY A 382 -1.48 -21.21 -3.74
C GLY A 382 0.01 -21.39 -4.02
N TYR A 383 0.77 -20.30 -4.07
CA TYR A 383 2.22 -20.34 -4.21
C TYR A 383 2.90 -20.68 -2.88
N GLU A 384 4.02 -21.41 -2.99
CA GLU A 384 4.93 -21.70 -1.90
C GLU A 384 6.33 -21.24 -2.29
N PHE A 385 6.93 -20.40 -1.44
CA PHE A 385 8.23 -19.77 -1.69
C PHE A 385 8.85 -19.29 -0.36
N ALA A 386 10.07 -18.81 -0.40
CA ALA A 386 10.73 -18.18 0.73
C ALA A 386 11.10 -16.73 0.40
N VAL A 387 11.13 -15.87 1.41
CA VAL A 387 11.59 -14.48 1.25
C VAL A 387 12.66 -14.13 2.26
N SER A 388 13.58 -13.24 1.86
CA SER A 388 14.59 -12.67 2.75
C SER A 388 14.05 -11.47 3.51
N LYS A 389 14.82 -10.99 4.50
CA LYS A 389 14.61 -9.68 5.10
C LYS A 389 14.62 -8.58 4.04
N ALA A 390 13.78 -7.56 4.22
CA ALA A 390 13.81 -6.37 3.40
C ALA A 390 15.12 -5.59 3.61
N GLU A 391 15.70 -5.12 2.51
CA GLU A 391 16.90 -4.29 2.49
C GLU A 391 16.60 -2.99 1.74
N VAL A 392 17.09 -1.86 2.24
CA VAL A 392 16.97 -0.59 1.53
C VAL A 392 17.90 -0.52 0.33
N LEU A 393 17.45 0.13 -0.72
CA LEU A 393 18.25 0.39 -1.91
C LEU A 393 19.06 1.66 -1.70
N TYR A 394 20.38 1.53 -1.77
CA TYR A 394 21.30 2.65 -1.63
C TYR A 394 21.61 3.26 -3.00
N HIS A 395 21.78 4.58 -3.01
CA HIS A 395 22.31 5.31 -4.15
C HIS A 395 23.73 5.79 -3.87
N THR A 396 24.39 6.30 -4.89
CA THR A 396 25.72 6.90 -4.78
C THR A 396 25.64 8.28 -5.40
N ASP A 397 26.12 9.31 -4.69
CA ASP A 397 26.21 10.67 -5.22
C ASP A 397 27.33 10.81 -6.25
N GLU A 398 27.44 11.98 -6.89
CA GLU A 398 28.48 12.29 -7.89
C GLU A 398 29.90 12.18 -7.31
N ASN A 399 30.06 12.25 -6.00
CA ASN A 399 31.34 12.15 -5.30
C ASN A 399 31.64 10.72 -4.79
N GLY A 400 30.82 9.73 -5.13
CA GLY A 400 30.97 8.35 -4.68
C GLY A 400 30.51 8.10 -3.24
N LYS A 401 29.81 9.04 -2.56
CA LYS A 401 29.27 8.85 -1.23
C LYS A 401 27.96 8.09 -1.27
N LYS A 402 27.82 7.17 -0.33
CA LYS A 402 26.59 6.37 -0.16
C LYS A 402 25.43 7.22 0.34
N LEU A 403 24.32 7.18 -0.36
CA LEU A 403 23.04 7.79 0.01
C LEU A 403 22.04 6.71 0.36
N GLU A 404 21.17 7.00 1.32
CA GLU A 404 20.08 6.11 1.75
C GLU A 404 18.73 6.80 1.67
N PRO A 405 17.63 6.04 1.45
CA PRO A 405 16.29 6.61 1.44
C PRO A 405 15.91 7.12 2.83
N MET A 406 15.35 8.32 2.87
CA MET A 406 14.91 9.02 4.07
C MET A 406 13.40 9.16 4.08
N GLU A 407 12.80 9.09 5.25
CA GLU A 407 11.37 9.28 5.45
C GLU A 407 11.11 10.33 6.52
N THR A 408 10.05 11.09 6.33
CA THR A 408 9.43 11.89 7.39
C THR A 408 8.42 10.99 8.11
N ALA A 409 8.68 10.69 9.38
CA ALA A 409 7.75 9.95 10.23
C ALA A 409 6.98 10.93 11.10
N VAL A 410 5.65 10.94 10.95
CA VAL A 410 4.72 11.71 11.78
C VAL A 410 4.01 10.74 12.73
N ILE A 411 4.12 11.01 14.02
CA ILE A 411 3.72 10.08 15.06
C ILE A 411 2.82 10.81 16.06
N ASP A 412 1.62 10.28 16.23
CA ASP A 412 0.67 10.76 17.24
C ASP A 412 0.61 9.75 18.40
N VAL A 413 0.96 10.18 19.59
CA VAL A 413 0.98 9.33 20.80
C VAL A 413 0.48 10.10 22.02
N PRO A 414 -0.15 9.40 22.99
CA PRO A 414 -0.37 9.97 24.31
C PRO A 414 0.96 10.48 24.91
N GLU A 415 0.92 11.61 25.63
CA GLU A 415 2.11 12.27 26.17
C GLU A 415 3.00 11.32 27.00
N GLU A 416 2.40 10.38 27.74
CA GLU A 416 3.12 9.39 28.55
C GLU A 416 4.06 8.47 27.74
N PHE A 417 3.82 8.26 26.44
CA PHE A 417 4.64 7.40 25.57
C PHE A 417 5.62 8.18 24.68
N SER A 418 5.54 9.51 24.63
CA SER A 418 6.38 10.34 23.75
C SER A 418 7.87 10.14 24.00
N GLY A 419 8.28 10.04 25.27
CA GLY A 419 9.68 9.85 25.63
C GLY A 419 10.27 8.53 25.13
N VAL A 420 9.56 7.42 25.24
CA VAL A 420 10.00 6.10 24.75
C VAL A 420 10.13 6.09 23.24
N VAL A 421 9.18 6.71 22.52
CA VAL A 421 9.18 6.82 21.06
C VAL A 421 10.39 7.64 20.60
N ILE A 422 10.65 8.80 21.23
CA ILE A 422 11.79 9.66 20.91
C ILE A 422 13.10 8.90 21.11
N GLU A 423 13.26 8.20 22.23
CA GLU A 423 14.46 7.42 22.52
C GLU A 423 14.71 6.33 21.46
N LYS A 424 13.69 5.52 21.15
CA LYS A 424 13.83 4.41 20.19
C LYS A 424 14.11 4.88 18.78
N LEU A 425 13.43 5.92 18.31
CA LEU A 425 13.67 6.46 16.95
C LEU A 425 15.04 7.13 16.86
N SER A 426 15.50 7.81 17.90
CA SER A 426 16.85 8.39 17.93
C SER A 426 17.93 7.31 17.87
N GLN A 427 17.76 6.16 18.57
CA GLN A 427 18.65 4.99 18.46
C GLN A 427 18.68 4.43 17.03
N ARG A 428 17.58 4.56 16.28
CA ARG A 428 17.43 4.16 14.87
C ARG A 428 17.83 5.26 13.88
N LYS A 429 18.57 6.27 14.33
CA LYS A 429 19.09 7.40 13.54
C LYS A 429 18.02 8.39 13.08
N GLY A 430 16.85 8.40 13.72
CA GLY A 430 15.84 9.43 13.54
C GLY A 430 16.24 10.75 14.21
N GLU A 431 15.99 11.85 13.53
CA GLU A 431 16.19 13.21 14.02
C GLU A 431 14.82 13.86 14.24
N LEU A 432 14.53 14.25 15.48
CA LEU A 432 13.29 14.97 15.80
C LEU A 432 13.35 16.36 15.18
N ARG A 433 12.39 16.66 14.29
CA ARG A 433 12.25 17.96 13.62
C ARG A 433 11.28 18.87 14.36
N ASN A 434 10.15 18.31 14.78
CA ASN A 434 9.09 19.06 15.42
C ASN A 434 8.38 18.23 16.49
N MET A 435 7.85 18.92 17.51
CA MET A 435 7.02 18.34 18.56
C MET A 435 5.94 19.35 18.92
N SER A 436 4.69 18.94 18.79
CA SER A 436 3.52 19.74 19.14
C SER A 436 2.59 18.97 20.07
N MET A 437 2.01 19.65 21.04
CA MET A 437 1.01 19.08 21.94
C MET A 437 -0.38 19.44 21.42
N SER A 438 -1.22 18.44 21.24
CA SER A 438 -2.64 18.64 20.97
C SER A 438 -3.36 18.93 22.29
N GLY A 439 -4.38 19.80 22.25
CA GLY A 439 -5.21 20.13 23.43
C GLY A 439 -5.95 18.94 24.07
N THR A 440 -5.90 17.78 23.42
CA THR A 440 -6.52 16.50 23.85
C THR A 440 -5.58 15.59 24.67
N GLY A 441 -4.35 16.05 25.02
CA GLY A 441 -3.36 15.23 25.76
C GLY A 441 -2.58 14.25 24.86
N SER A 442 -2.62 14.45 23.54
CA SER A 442 -1.81 13.75 22.56
C SER A 442 -0.62 14.62 22.13
N THR A 443 0.52 13.99 21.87
CA THR A 443 1.71 14.64 21.36
C THR A 443 1.98 14.18 19.95
N ARG A 444 2.13 15.13 19.03
CA ARG A 444 2.58 14.88 17.65
C ARG A 444 4.08 15.08 17.55
N LEU A 445 4.77 14.07 17.06
CA LEU A 445 6.22 14.05 16.84
C LEU A 445 6.50 13.93 15.34
N GLU A 446 7.41 14.74 14.83
CA GLU A 446 7.85 14.68 13.44
C GLU A 446 9.35 14.37 13.38
N PHE A 447 9.70 13.27 12.73
CA PHE A 447 11.08 12.80 12.58
C PHE A 447 11.50 12.73 11.13
N SER A 448 12.76 13.09 10.85
CA SER A 448 13.46 12.63 9.65
C SER A 448 14.28 11.40 9.99
N ILE A 449 14.00 10.27 9.35
CA ILE A 449 14.60 8.98 9.70
C ILE A 449 14.97 8.20 8.44
N PRO A 450 16.11 7.47 8.41
CA PRO A 450 16.37 6.54 7.32
C PRO A 450 15.29 5.46 7.24
N SER A 451 14.80 5.13 6.02
CA SER A 451 13.76 4.09 5.83
C SER A 451 14.12 2.77 6.52
N ARG A 452 15.41 2.38 6.50
CA ARG A 452 15.86 1.20 7.23
C ARG A 452 15.68 1.32 8.76
N GLY A 453 15.62 2.52 9.32
CA GLY A 453 15.34 2.75 10.74
C GLY A 453 13.90 2.43 11.14
N LEU A 454 12.98 2.41 10.18
CA LEU A 454 11.59 2.07 10.38
C LEU A 454 11.30 0.57 10.19
N ILE A 455 12.18 -0.16 9.48
CA ILE A 455 12.04 -1.60 9.28
C ILE A 455 12.00 -2.30 10.64
N GLY A 456 10.94 -3.06 10.90
CA GLY A 456 10.70 -3.78 12.14
C GLY A 456 10.36 -2.90 13.35
N TYR A 457 10.17 -1.58 13.18
CA TYR A 457 9.82 -0.69 14.30
C TYR A 457 8.33 -0.71 14.64
N ARG A 458 7.47 -0.99 13.68
CA ARG A 458 6.01 -0.92 13.87
C ARG A 458 5.49 -1.86 14.97
N GLY A 459 6.05 -3.06 15.06
CA GLY A 459 5.72 -4.02 16.13
C GLY A 459 6.14 -3.54 17.52
N ASP A 460 7.34 -2.98 17.64
CA ASP A 460 7.83 -2.37 18.87
C ASP A 460 6.99 -1.16 19.28
N PHE A 461 6.66 -0.29 18.31
CA PHE A 461 5.85 0.90 18.50
C PHE A 461 4.46 0.59 19.07
N MET A 462 3.75 -0.39 18.47
CA MET A 462 2.45 -0.82 18.97
C MET A 462 2.52 -1.37 20.40
N THR A 463 3.60 -2.05 20.73
CA THR A 463 3.81 -2.56 22.10
C THR A 463 4.08 -1.43 23.10
N ASP A 464 4.95 -0.49 22.75
CA ASP A 464 5.35 0.63 23.62
C ASP A 464 4.20 1.60 23.88
N THR A 465 3.36 1.80 22.87
CA THR A 465 2.19 2.70 22.95
C THR A 465 0.92 1.98 23.37
N LYS A 466 1.00 0.71 23.75
CA LYS A 466 -0.17 -0.14 24.11
C LYS A 466 -1.28 -0.13 23.04
N GLY A 467 -0.89 0.01 21.77
CA GLY A 467 -1.80 0.07 20.64
C GLY A 467 -2.51 1.41 20.42
N THR A 468 -2.19 2.45 21.19
CA THR A 468 -2.85 3.78 21.09
C THR A 468 -2.09 4.75 20.17
N GLY A 469 -0.83 4.46 19.81
CA GLY A 469 -0.02 5.31 18.96
C GLY A 469 -0.33 5.10 17.48
N ILE A 470 -0.24 6.19 16.71
CA ILE A 470 -0.37 6.20 15.26
C ILE A 470 0.97 6.64 14.67
N ILE A 471 1.48 5.89 13.69
CA ILE A 471 2.70 6.24 12.95
C ILE A 471 2.41 6.25 11.45
N ASN A 472 2.71 7.37 10.82
CA ASN A 472 2.63 7.56 9.39
C ASN A 472 3.98 7.97 8.85
N THR A 473 4.37 7.45 7.70
CA THR A 473 5.65 7.73 7.08
C THR A 473 5.49 8.21 5.65
N LEU A 474 6.39 9.10 5.23
CA LEU A 474 6.40 9.66 3.91
C LEU A 474 7.84 9.71 3.38
N PHE A 475 8.06 9.18 2.19
CA PHE A 475 9.37 9.24 1.54
C PHE A 475 9.77 10.70 1.25
N GLU A 476 10.93 11.12 1.76
CA GLU A 476 11.43 12.49 1.65
C GLU A 476 12.46 12.64 0.51
N GLY A 477 13.10 11.54 0.12
CA GLY A 477 14.18 11.53 -0.84
C GLY A 477 15.39 10.74 -0.34
N TYR A 478 16.55 10.97 -0.94
CA TYR A 478 17.81 10.32 -0.54
C TYR A 478 18.68 11.28 0.24
N GLY A 479 19.15 10.84 1.40
CA GLY A 479 20.06 11.58 2.27
C GLY A 479 21.36 10.83 2.52
N PRO A 480 22.36 11.47 3.16
CA PRO A 480 23.62 10.83 3.50
C PRO A 480 23.45 9.64 4.43
N TYR A 481 24.20 8.57 4.21
CA TYR A 481 24.20 7.40 5.08
C TYR A 481 24.56 7.74 6.53
N LYS A 482 23.67 7.42 7.49
CA LYS A 482 23.78 7.79 8.91
C LYS A 482 24.49 6.76 9.79
N GLY A 483 25.21 5.80 9.20
CA GLY A 483 25.93 4.76 9.94
C GLY A 483 25.04 3.57 10.31
N ASP A 484 25.58 2.57 11.00
CA ASP A 484 24.90 1.31 11.31
C ASP A 484 23.77 1.47 12.33
N ILE A 485 22.72 0.67 12.15
CA ILE A 485 21.56 0.56 13.05
C ILE A 485 21.49 -0.87 13.56
N GLN A 486 21.30 -1.03 14.87
CA GLN A 486 21.00 -2.33 15.46
C GLN A 486 19.47 -2.57 15.38
N TYR A 487 19.05 -3.56 14.60
CA TYR A 487 17.64 -3.83 14.35
C TYR A 487 17.00 -4.69 15.43
N ARG A 488 17.62 -5.80 15.79
CA ARG A 488 17.07 -6.78 16.71
C ARG A 488 17.99 -6.97 17.91
N LYS A 489 17.42 -6.81 19.11
CA LYS A 489 18.15 -6.99 20.39
C LYS A 489 18.12 -8.42 20.90
N GLN A 490 17.19 -9.25 20.41
CA GLN A 490 16.93 -10.60 20.94
C GLN A 490 17.19 -11.65 19.87
N GLY A 491 17.79 -12.78 20.27
CA GLY A 491 18.09 -13.89 19.39
C GLY A 491 16.87 -14.78 19.08
N SER A 492 17.09 -15.82 18.29
CA SER A 492 16.11 -16.84 17.94
C SER A 492 16.25 -18.10 18.79
N LEU A 493 15.13 -18.74 19.11
CA LEU A 493 15.08 -20.13 19.55
C LEU A 493 14.98 -21.01 18.30
N ILE A 494 15.97 -21.87 18.09
CA ILE A 494 16.10 -22.67 16.86
C ILE A 494 15.85 -24.14 17.19
N ALA A 495 15.05 -24.83 16.39
CA ALA A 495 14.85 -26.25 16.53
C ALA A 495 16.14 -27.01 16.20
N TYR A 496 16.58 -27.84 17.16
CA TYR A 496 17.82 -28.64 17.04
C TYR A 496 17.66 -29.83 16.08
N GLU A 497 16.50 -30.50 16.12
CA GLU A 497 16.22 -31.68 15.30
C GLU A 497 14.86 -31.58 14.61
N SER A 498 14.66 -32.45 13.61
CA SER A 498 13.39 -32.53 12.90
C SER A 498 12.47 -33.55 13.60
N GLY A 499 11.18 -33.20 13.70
CA GLY A 499 10.20 -34.07 14.35
C GLY A 499 8.88 -33.34 14.61
N GLU A 500 8.13 -33.86 15.57
CA GLU A 500 6.91 -33.26 16.09
C GLU A 500 7.16 -32.71 17.49
N THR A 501 6.68 -31.50 17.76
CA THR A 501 6.86 -30.85 19.06
C THR A 501 6.06 -31.57 20.13
N VAL A 502 6.67 -31.76 21.30
CA VAL A 502 6.03 -32.40 22.46
C VAL A 502 5.99 -31.45 23.65
N THR A 503 4.96 -31.57 24.48
CA THR A 503 4.73 -30.70 25.64
C THR A 503 5.96 -30.59 26.56
N TYR A 504 6.68 -31.68 26.80
CA TYR A 504 7.87 -31.69 27.65
C TYR A 504 9.04 -30.88 27.06
N GLY A 505 9.27 -31.01 25.75
CA GLY A 505 10.29 -30.24 25.04
C GLY A 505 9.98 -28.75 25.01
N LEU A 506 8.70 -28.40 24.71
CA LEU A 506 8.22 -27.02 24.71
C LEU A 506 8.27 -26.37 26.08
N PHE A 507 7.94 -27.11 27.16
CA PHE A 507 8.02 -26.62 28.53
C PHE A 507 9.45 -26.20 28.90
N SER A 508 10.46 -26.96 28.51
CA SER A 508 11.85 -26.59 28.71
C SER A 508 12.30 -25.42 27.84
N ALA A 509 11.72 -25.26 26.67
CA ALA A 509 12.07 -24.19 25.75
C ALA A 509 11.43 -22.83 26.13
N GLN A 510 10.21 -22.84 26.69
CA GLN A 510 9.52 -21.59 27.10
C GLN A 510 10.24 -20.83 28.24
N GLU A 511 11.06 -21.50 29.04
CA GLU A 511 11.90 -20.84 30.04
C GLU A 511 12.96 -19.91 29.42
N ARG A 512 13.28 -20.10 28.16
CA ARG A 512 14.30 -19.33 27.43
C ARG A 512 13.72 -18.16 26.63
N GLY A 513 12.42 -18.15 26.39
CA GLY A 513 11.77 -17.09 25.63
C GLY A 513 10.34 -17.41 25.21
N THR A 514 9.82 -16.64 24.24
CA THR A 514 8.45 -16.77 23.74
C THR A 514 8.43 -17.73 22.55
N LEU A 515 7.58 -18.75 22.61
CA LEU A 515 7.44 -19.75 21.54
C LEU A 515 6.46 -19.26 20.45
N PHE A 516 6.73 -19.66 19.20
CA PHE A 516 5.87 -19.44 18.03
C PHE A 516 5.10 -20.69 17.63
N VAL A 517 5.45 -21.85 18.20
CA VAL A 517 4.86 -23.16 17.88
C VAL A 517 4.21 -23.77 19.12
N GLY A 518 3.13 -24.51 18.90
CA GLY A 518 2.41 -25.28 19.90
C GLY A 518 2.78 -26.77 19.90
N PRO A 519 2.15 -27.59 20.77
CA PRO A 519 2.34 -29.04 20.80
C PRO A 519 1.75 -29.70 19.52
N GLY A 520 2.43 -30.75 19.04
CA GLY A 520 1.96 -31.53 17.87
C GLY A 520 2.28 -30.87 16.51
N GLU A 521 3.08 -29.81 16.49
CA GLU A 521 3.49 -29.17 15.25
C GLU A 521 4.78 -29.78 14.68
N LYS A 522 4.83 -29.92 13.37
CA LYS A 522 6.04 -30.39 12.68
C LYS A 522 7.09 -29.30 12.62
N VAL A 523 8.28 -29.64 13.07
CA VAL A 523 9.46 -28.76 13.03
C VAL A 523 10.62 -29.48 12.38
N TYR A 524 11.59 -28.72 11.90
CA TYR A 524 12.83 -29.26 11.34
C TYR A 524 14.06 -28.51 11.87
N SER A 525 15.21 -29.16 11.83
CA SER A 525 16.47 -28.55 12.26
C SER A 525 16.74 -27.26 11.52
N GLY A 526 17.02 -26.17 12.26
CA GLY A 526 17.20 -24.83 11.69
C GLY A 526 15.93 -23.99 11.57
N MET A 527 14.75 -24.54 11.86
CA MET A 527 13.50 -23.76 11.97
C MET A 527 13.54 -22.89 13.23
N VAL A 528 13.15 -21.64 13.11
CA VAL A 528 13.01 -20.71 14.24
C VAL A 528 11.62 -20.93 14.86
N ILE A 529 11.61 -21.36 16.11
CA ILE A 529 10.41 -21.77 16.83
C ILE A 529 10.03 -20.84 17.98
N GLY A 530 10.79 -19.75 18.13
CA GLY A 530 10.52 -18.76 19.16
C GLY A 530 11.57 -17.65 19.19
N GLN A 531 11.30 -16.65 20.02
CA GLN A 531 12.16 -15.51 20.31
C GLN A 531 12.88 -15.78 21.63
N ASN A 532 14.23 -15.69 21.63
CA ASN A 532 15.01 -15.82 22.84
C ASN A 532 14.88 -14.57 23.73
N GLY A 533 14.87 -14.73 25.03
CA GLY A 533 14.93 -13.61 25.98
C GLY A 533 16.32 -12.91 26.03
N LYS A 534 17.34 -13.52 25.41
CA LYS A 534 18.73 -13.00 25.33
C LYS A 534 19.09 -12.64 23.89
N THR A 535 20.22 -11.98 23.71
CA THR A 535 20.71 -11.48 22.41
C THR A 535 21.15 -12.58 21.44
N ASP A 536 21.59 -13.72 21.97
CA ASP A 536 22.15 -14.80 21.16
C ASP A 536 21.09 -15.80 20.71
N ASP A 537 21.30 -16.40 19.55
CA ASP A 537 20.53 -17.53 19.07
C ASP A 537 20.86 -18.78 19.87
N ILE A 538 19.85 -19.56 20.21
CA ILE A 538 20.02 -20.79 21.00
C ILE A 538 19.26 -21.94 20.31
N GLU A 539 19.94 -23.06 20.16
CA GLU A 539 19.32 -24.31 19.72
C GLU A 539 18.61 -25.00 20.88
N VAL A 540 17.39 -25.41 20.69
CA VAL A 540 16.55 -26.09 21.68
C VAL A 540 15.89 -27.34 21.08
N ASN A 541 15.80 -28.39 21.88
CA ASN A 541 15.16 -29.62 21.47
C ASN A 541 13.72 -29.66 21.97
N VAL A 542 12.77 -29.36 21.05
CA VAL A 542 11.33 -29.37 21.34
C VAL A 542 10.65 -30.68 21.02
N CYS A 543 11.35 -31.63 20.39
CA CYS A 543 10.87 -32.98 20.10
C CYS A 543 11.24 -33.97 21.23
N LYS A 544 11.97 -33.51 22.26
CA LYS A 544 12.42 -34.36 23.35
C LYS A 544 11.28 -34.82 24.25
N THR A 545 11.10 -36.14 24.34
CA THR A 545 10.13 -36.77 25.25
C THR A 545 10.71 -36.94 26.66
N LYS A 546 9.84 -36.96 27.67
CA LYS A 546 10.25 -37.28 29.06
C LYS A 546 10.73 -38.76 29.10
N LYS A 547 11.99 -38.99 29.49
CA LYS A 547 12.46 -40.36 29.71
C LYS A 547 11.73 -40.93 30.92
N LEU A 548 11.01 -42.02 30.73
CA LEU A 548 10.41 -42.78 31.81
C LEU A 548 11.52 -43.41 32.61
N THR A 549 11.81 -42.89 33.81
CA THR A 549 12.70 -43.53 34.79
C THR A 549 11.84 -44.32 35.77
N ASN A 550 12.23 -45.58 36.03
CA ASN A 550 11.54 -46.52 36.95
C ASN A 550 11.61 -46.14 38.44
N THR A 551 11.96 -44.91 38.79
CA THR A 551 11.99 -44.44 40.17
C THR A 551 10.66 -43.80 40.55
N ARG A 552 9.99 -44.44 41.52
CA ARG A 552 8.75 -44.02 42.16
C ARG A 552 8.87 -42.59 42.74
N ALA A 553 8.40 -41.64 42.03
CA ALA A 553 7.85 -40.39 42.56
C ALA A 553 6.46 -40.21 41.95
N SER A 554 5.53 -41.04 42.41
CA SER A 554 4.11 -41.03 42.01
C SER A 554 3.31 -39.99 42.78
N GLY A 555 3.81 -38.77 42.91
CA GLY A 555 3.16 -37.75 43.72
C GLY A 555 3.06 -36.35 43.15
N SER A 556 3.69 -36.05 42.00
CA SER A 556 3.60 -34.71 41.41
C SER A 556 3.75 -34.77 39.88
N ASP A 557 2.81 -35.40 39.21
CA ASP A 557 2.55 -35.05 37.81
C ASP A 557 1.72 -33.75 37.81
N ASP A 558 2.33 -32.65 38.26
CA ASP A 558 1.76 -31.33 37.98
C ASP A 558 1.68 -31.20 36.46
N ALA A 559 0.48 -30.95 35.95
CA ALA A 559 0.24 -30.75 34.52
C ALA A 559 1.17 -29.62 34.04
N LEU A 560 2.08 -29.95 33.11
CA LEU A 560 2.97 -28.96 32.51
C LEU A 560 2.15 -27.86 31.86
N LYS A 561 2.15 -26.64 32.43
CA LYS A 561 1.47 -25.49 31.86
C LYS A 561 2.34 -24.86 30.80
N LEU A 562 1.86 -24.90 29.55
CA LEU A 562 2.47 -24.17 28.45
C LEU A 562 1.79 -22.80 28.31
N SER A 563 2.58 -21.76 28.12
CA SER A 563 2.09 -20.47 27.65
C SER A 563 1.58 -20.61 26.22
N PRO A 564 0.47 -19.96 25.84
CA PRO A 564 0.01 -19.96 24.45
C PRO A 564 1.14 -19.48 23.51
N PRO A 565 1.36 -20.15 22.37
CA PRO A 565 2.35 -19.69 21.39
C PRO A 565 1.94 -18.34 20.80
N ARG A 566 2.91 -17.49 20.52
CA ARG A 566 2.70 -16.25 19.78
C ARG A 566 2.64 -16.56 18.29
N ILE A 567 1.44 -16.55 17.70
CA ILE A 567 1.26 -16.71 16.26
C ILE A 567 1.58 -15.36 15.61
N LEU A 568 2.59 -15.35 14.73
CA LEU A 568 2.99 -14.14 14.00
C LEU A 568 2.14 -13.96 12.75
N SER A 569 1.65 -12.75 12.51
CA SER A 569 1.13 -12.37 11.20
C SER A 569 2.27 -12.30 10.17
N LEU A 570 1.94 -12.18 8.87
CA LEU A 570 2.95 -12.02 7.82
C LEU A 570 3.86 -10.81 8.10
N GLU A 571 3.28 -9.67 8.42
CA GLU A 571 4.01 -8.44 8.73
C GLU A 571 4.91 -8.63 9.96
N GLN A 572 4.37 -9.19 11.04
CA GLN A 572 5.15 -9.44 12.25
C GLN A 572 6.31 -10.42 12.00
N ALA A 573 6.11 -11.39 11.11
CA ALA A 573 7.16 -12.33 10.74
C ALA A 573 8.24 -11.67 9.86
N LEU A 574 7.85 -10.80 8.92
CA LEU A 574 8.77 -10.00 8.11
C LEU A 574 9.60 -9.03 8.97
N ASP A 575 8.96 -8.40 9.96
CA ASP A 575 9.64 -7.52 10.94
C ASP A 575 10.62 -8.30 11.82
N PHE A 576 10.30 -9.55 12.15
CA PHE A 576 11.08 -10.36 13.07
C PHE A 576 12.35 -10.94 12.45
N ILE A 577 12.32 -11.37 11.18
CA ILE A 577 13.45 -12.06 10.53
C ILE A 577 14.74 -11.22 10.51
N ASP A 578 15.87 -11.89 10.66
CA ASP A 578 17.20 -11.28 10.54
C ASP A 578 17.87 -11.63 9.21
N THR A 579 19.03 -11.03 8.94
CA THR A 579 19.77 -11.16 7.68
C THR A 579 20.19 -12.60 7.37
N ASP A 580 20.38 -13.44 8.39
CA ASP A 580 20.70 -14.86 8.27
C ASP A 580 19.48 -15.79 8.30
N GLU A 581 18.27 -15.21 8.25
CA GLU A 581 16.99 -15.91 8.29
C GLU A 581 16.21 -15.75 7.00
N LEU A 582 15.29 -16.67 6.76
CA LEU A 582 14.30 -16.62 5.67
C LEU A 582 12.91 -16.87 6.24
N LEU A 583 11.93 -16.29 5.60
CA LEU A 583 10.52 -16.54 5.86
C LEU A 583 9.98 -17.51 4.81
N GLU A 584 9.56 -18.69 5.23
CA GLU A 584 8.91 -19.69 4.42
C GLU A 584 7.41 -19.36 4.34
N ILE A 585 6.92 -19.10 3.15
CA ILE A 585 5.53 -18.72 2.86
C ILE A 585 4.84 -19.89 2.16
N THR A 586 3.76 -20.37 2.76
CA THR A 586 2.90 -21.39 2.18
C THR A 586 1.43 -20.96 2.27
N PRO A 587 0.51 -21.55 1.50
CA PRO A 587 -0.91 -21.24 1.62
C PRO A 587 -1.49 -21.41 3.03
N LYS A 588 -0.92 -22.33 3.83
CA LYS A 588 -1.44 -22.68 5.16
C LYS A 588 -0.61 -22.09 6.30
N ASN A 589 0.69 -21.97 6.13
CA ASN A 589 1.61 -21.64 7.21
C ASN A 589 2.64 -20.57 6.81
N ILE A 590 3.11 -19.84 7.82
CA ILE A 590 4.25 -18.93 7.74
C ILE A 590 5.26 -19.43 8.76
N ARG A 591 6.48 -19.77 8.32
CA ARG A 591 7.54 -20.32 9.18
C ARG A 591 8.83 -19.56 8.99
N ILE A 592 9.52 -19.29 10.06
CA ILE A 592 10.84 -18.65 10.02
C ILE A 592 11.91 -19.75 10.11
N ARG A 593 12.97 -19.63 9.32
CA ARG A 593 14.09 -20.57 9.35
C ARG A 593 15.42 -19.87 9.13
N LYS A 594 16.50 -20.50 9.57
CA LYS A 594 17.85 -20.07 9.21
C LYS A 594 18.14 -20.36 7.73
N LYS A 595 18.92 -19.50 7.08
CA LYS A 595 19.42 -19.74 5.72
C LYS A 595 20.21 -21.03 5.65
N ILE A 596 21.07 -21.27 6.65
CA ILE A 596 21.87 -22.50 6.79
C ILE A 596 21.17 -23.39 7.82
N LEU A 597 20.57 -24.50 7.39
CA LEU A 597 19.82 -25.39 8.27
C LEU A 597 20.71 -26.26 9.15
N ASP A 598 21.89 -26.69 8.64
CA ASP A 598 22.83 -27.54 9.39
C ASP A 598 23.53 -26.75 10.53
N PRO A 599 23.43 -27.22 11.78
CA PRO A 599 24.04 -26.54 12.94
C PRO A 599 25.53 -26.34 12.82
N THR A 600 26.24 -27.36 12.31
CA THR A 600 27.71 -27.34 12.19
C THR A 600 28.13 -26.32 11.11
N ALA A 601 27.41 -26.30 10.01
CA ALA A 601 27.66 -25.33 8.95
C ALA A 601 27.37 -23.89 9.40
N ARG A 602 26.30 -23.65 10.18
CA ARG A 602 26.03 -22.33 10.80
C ARG A 602 27.16 -21.87 11.69
N TYR A 603 27.62 -22.75 12.58
CA TYR A 603 28.74 -22.43 13.47
C TYR A 603 30.02 -22.06 12.71
N ARG A 604 30.34 -22.82 11.65
CA ARG A 604 31.48 -22.53 10.76
C ARG A 604 31.34 -21.21 10.02
N ALA A 605 30.14 -20.93 9.48
CA ALA A 605 29.85 -19.66 8.78
C ALA A 605 30.01 -18.45 9.72
N LYS A 606 29.44 -18.52 10.92
CA LYS A 606 29.58 -17.48 11.96
C LYS A 606 31.05 -17.22 12.32
N ARG A 607 31.84 -18.28 12.49
CA ARG A 607 33.28 -18.18 12.82
C ARG A 607 34.10 -17.56 11.69
N ASN A 608 33.70 -17.76 10.44
CA ASN A 608 34.39 -17.25 9.25
C ASN A 608 33.88 -15.85 8.80
N GLY A 609 33.00 -15.20 9.57
CA GLY A 609 32.43 -13.90 9.23
C GLY A 609 31.57 -13.92 7.94
N LYS A 610 31.01 -15.08 7.59
CA LYS A 610 30.16 -15.31 6.39
C LYS A 610 28.70 -15.64 6.76
N ALA A 611 28.28 -15.35 8.00
CA ALA A 611 26.90 -15.54 8.45
C ALA A 611 26.15 -14.21 8.47
#